data_bbfef579843f946b2ca2cd5de544c729
#
_entry.id   bbfef579843f946b2ca2cd5de544c729
#
_cell.length_a   1.000
_cell.length_b   1.000
_cell.length_c   1.000
_cell.angle_alpha   90.00
_cell.angle_beta   90.00
_cell.angle_gamma   90.00
#
_symmetry.space_group_name_H-M   'P 1'
#
loop_
_entity.id
_entity.type
_entity.pdbx_description
1 polymer ?
#
loop_
_entity_poly.entity_id
_entity_poly.type
_entity_poly.pdbx_seq_one_letter_code
_entity_poly.pdbx_strand_id
1 'polypeptide(L)'
;MKRTFLLLAITLLTVTGAQAQMPQFGNQTSEATARKFTLNLTDDGAAQMVCFLPKAPTGKAIVGVPGGGYSMLSNTHEGTLAHGWLNEQGIAYFVVNYRLPAGDRTKPISDVEQGFRIVRDSAEAWGINPHDVGIMGFSAGGHLSSVISTHSPFDVRPDFSILFYPVISMDERVSHKWSCVNFLGEEGQKDPKLVREFSSDKVVRRHLTPPAIIISASDDRLVPFVTNGLEYYKAMRNAGNECAMYVYPTGDHGFGFGPWFKYHDQMLTDLGNWLKARQTPKTDAIRVACIGNSITDGHGIDMATAYGYPAELQKILGDKYWVKNFGVSGRTMLNKGDQPYMNEMAWQDAQAFRPDIVIIKLGTNDSKPQNWQHAAEFGQDLEQMLTTLCPELAQPAKKTKKAKNKSQASNLKPQIFLCTPIPAFKTTWNINDSVIVNGIIPIQQEVANKYGLKIIDLHTLFANDGDKMLTDGIHPDGKGARRLAEIIAGEINR
;
A
#
# COMPACT_ATOMS: atom_id res chain seq x y z
N MET A 1 36.48 -79.73 15.54
CA MET A 1 35.80 -78.60 14.94
C MET A 1 35.92 -77.40 15.88
N LYS A 2 36.89 -76.51 15.67
CA LYS A 2 37.09 -75.29 16.50
C LYS A 2 36.53 -74.11 15.71
N ARG A 3 35.52 -73.42 16.25
CA ARG A 3 34.98 -72.17 15.67
C ARG A 3 35.78 -71.00 16.23
N THR A 4 36.47 -70.33 15.37
CA THR A 4 37.23 -69.10 15.63
C THR A 4 36.26 -67.93 15.56
N PHE A 5 36.09 -67.18 16.66
CA PHE A 5 35.35 -65.92 16.66
C PHE A 5 36.33 -64.80 16.29
N LEU A 6 35.99 -64.10 15.23
CA LEU A 6 36.70 -62.86 14.79
C LEU A 6 36.04 -61.68 15.46
N LEU A 7 36.70 -61.03 16.41
CA LEU A 7 36.32 -59.74 16.99
C LEU A 7 36.67 -58.66 16.00
N LEU A 8 35.66 -57.98 15.50
CA LEU A 8 35.81 -56.74 14.70
C LEU A 8 35.87 -55.56 15.68
N ALA A 9 37.03 -54.93 15.82
CA ALA A 9 37.20 -53.72 16.57
C ALA A 9 36.67 -52.55 15.75
N ILE A 10 35.55 -51.95 16.18
CA ILE A 10 35.03 -50.69 15.58
C ILE A 10 35.79 -49.55 16.23
N THR A 11 36.70 -48.94 15.46
CA THR A 11 37.39 -47.69 15.84
C THR A 11 36.40 -46.55 15.66
N LEU A 12 35.92 -45.98 16.78
CA LEU A 12 35.14 -44.74 16.77
C LEU A 12 36.09 -43.59 16.39
N LEU A 13 36.02 -43.14 15.17
CA LEU A 13 36.58 -41.81 14.81
C LEU A 13 35.64 -40.72 15.37
N THR A 14 36.06 -40.10 16.45
CA THR A 14 35.48 -38.83 16.93
C THR A 14 35.85 -37.75 15.93
N VAL A 15 34.96 -37.44 15.04
CA VAL A 15 35.02 -36.21 14.25
C VAL A 15 34.72 -35.07 15.22
N THR A 16 35.75 -34.40 15.69
CA THR A 16 35.64 -33.10 16.34
C THR A 16 35.18 -32.13 15.29
N GLY A 17 33.87 -31.92 15.18
CA GLY A 17 33.28 -30.86 14.38
C GLY A 17 33.75 -29.53 14.93
N ALA A 18 34.65 -28.86 14.22
CA ALA A 18 34.86 -27.45 14.40
C ALA A 18 33.51 -26.76 14.10
N GLN A 19 32.77 -26.44 15.15
CA GLN A 19 31.69 -25.46 15.06
C GLN A 19 32.40 -24.16 14.66
N ALA A 20 32.25 -23.79 13.39
CA ALA A 20 32.57 -22.41 12.97
C ALA A 20 31.73 -21.49 13.85
N GLN A 21 32.35 -20.83 14.80
CA GLN A 21 31.75 -19.75 15.55
C GLN A 21 31.32 -18.72 14.51
N MET A 22 30.01 -18.62 14.27
CA MET A 22 29.47 -17.49 13.51
C MET A 22 29.96 -16.21 14.21
N PRO A 23 30.53 -15.27 13.47
CA PRO A 23 30.93 -14.00 14.05
C PRO A 23 29.74 -13.40 14.79
N GLN A 24 29.95 -12.92 16.02
CA GLN A 24 28.90 -12.21 16.76
C GLN A 24 28.68 -10.82 16.12
N PHE A 25 27.94 -10.77 15.02
CA PHE A 25 27.57 -9.53 14.33
C PHE A 25 26.30 -8.92 14.93
N GLY A 26 26.06 -8.93 16.20
CA GLY A 26 24.73 -8.58 16.68
C GLY A 26 24.61 -7.43 17.66
N ASN A 27 25.68 -6.93 18.26
CA ASN A 27 25.58 -5.99 19.39
C ASN A 27 26.31 -4.64 19.21
N GLN A 28 27.02 -4.42 18.13
CA GLN A 28 27.63 -3.11 17.89
C GLN A 28 26.61 -2.16 17.29
N THR A 29 26.32 -1.08 18.01
CA THR A 29 25.52 0.02 17.50
C THR A 29 26.37 0.76 16.46
N SER A 30 25.86 0.99 15.26
CA SER A 30 26.55 1.78 14.24
C SER A 30 26.86 3.19 14.76
N GLU A 31 28.01 3.76 14.37
CA GLU A 31 28.33 5.15 14.67
C GLU A 31 27.29 6.14 14.13
N ALA A 32 26.54 5.78 13.09
CA ALA A 32 25.44 6.58 12.54
C ALA A 32 24.17 6.54 13.40
N THR A 33 24.05 5.64 14.37
CA THR A 33 22.90 5.53 15.27
C THR A 33 23.02 6.51 16.44
N ALA A 34 22.02 7.40 16.58
CA ALA A 34 21.95 8.33 17.72
C ALA A 34 21.33 7.68 18.96
N ARG A 35 20.30 6.86 18.79
CA ARG A 35 19.57 6.23 19.89
C ARG A 35 19.16 4.81 19.50
N LYS A 36 19.37 3.87 20.46
CA LYS A 36 18.84 2.51 20.41
C LYS A 36 18.02 2.26 21.67
N PHE A 37 16.79 1.76 21.53
CA PHE A 37 15.92 1.41 22.65
C PHE A 37 14.89 0.37 22.20
N THR A 38 14.17 -0.22 23.16
CA THR A 38 13.13 -1.22 22.89
C THR A 38 11.79 -0.74 23.47
N LEU A 39 10.72 -0.95 22.74
CA LEU A 39 9.34 -0.69 23.16
C LEU A 39 8.54 -1.98 23.19
N ASN A 40 7.63 -2.11 24.15
CA ASN A 40 6.63 -3.18 24.14
C ASN A 40 5.50 -2.80 23.15
N LEU A 41 5.08 -3.75 22.33
CA LEU A 41 3.93 -3.62 21.43
C LEU A 41 2.65 -4.18 22.05
N THR A 42 2.81 -5.03 23.07
CA THR A 42 1.73 -5.60 23.88
C THR A 42 1.99 -5.32 25.36
N ASP A 43 0.93 -5.25 26.16
CA ASP A 43 1.04 -4.92 27.60
C ASP A 43 1.88 -5.94 28.38
N ASP A 44 1.83 -7.21 27.98
CA ASP A 44 2.62 -8.31 28.57
C ASP A 44 4.07 -8.37 28.06
N GLY A 45 4.45 -7.53 27.10
CA GLY A 45 5.78 -7.52 26.49
C GLY A 45 6.06 -8.73 25.58
N ALA A 46 5.06 -9.53 25.22
CA ALA A 46 5.22 -10.69 24.35
C ALA A 46 5.59 -10.32 22.91
N ALA A 47 5.24 -9.12 22.47
CA ALA A 47 5.73 -8.49 21.25
C ALA A 47 6.50 -7.21 21.58
N GLN A 48 7.61 -7.00 20.88
CA GLN A 48 8.50 -5.85 21.12
C GLN A 48 9.00 -5.26 19.81
N MET A 49 9.41 -3.99 19.86
CA MET A 49 10.03 -3.29 18.73
C MET A 49 11.38 -2.72 19.15
N VAL A 50 12.45 -3.13 18.49
CA VAL A 50 13.80 -2.55 18.70
C VAL A 50 13.96 -1.38 17.75
N CYS A 51 14.22 -0.21 18.29
CA CYS A 51 14.26 1.07 17.59
C CYS A 51 15.69 1.56 17.40
N PHE A 52 16.04 1.98 16.19
CA PHE A 52 17.34 2.56 15.82
C PHE A 52 17.12 3.90 15.13
N LEU A 53 17.34 5.00 15.82
CA LEU A 53 17.19 6.35 15.25
C LEU A 53 18.53 6.87 14.75
N PRO A 54 18.61 7.40 13.52
CA PRO A 54 19.84 7.93 12.95
C PRO A 54 20.25 9.27 13.58
N LYS A 55 21.55 9.62 13.53
CA LYS A 55 22.06 10.94 13.93
C LYS A 55 21.60 12.07 13.00
N ALA A 56 21.43 11.78 11.72
CA ALA A 56 21.01 12.73 10.71
C ALA A 56 19.75 12.20 9.97
N PRO A 57 18.54 12.37 10.56
CA PRO A 57 17.33 11.81 9.97
C PRO A 57 16.95 12.53 8.66
N THR A 58 16.57 11.74 7.65
CA THR A 58 16.01 12.23 6.38
C THR A 58 14.49 12.35 6.40
N GLY A 59 13.86 11.88 7.47
CA GLY A 59 12.42 11.73 7.58
C GLY A 59 11.92 10.34 7.19
N LYS A 60 12.69 9.55 6.43
CA LYS A 60 12.30 8.19 6.03
C LYS A 60 12.45 7.22 7.19
N ALA A 61 11.49 6.28 7.30
CA ALA A 61 11.52 5.21 8.30
C ALA A 61 11.16 3.85 7.67
N ILE A 62 11.65 2.77 8.26
CA ILE A 62 11.36 1.39 7.83
C ILE A 62 11.06 0.54 9.06
N VAL A 63 9.91 -0.17 9.01
CA VAL A 63 9.56 -1.22 9.97
C VAL A 63 10.05 -2.55 9.41
N GLY A 64 11.01 -3.17 10.11
CA GLY A 64 11.61 -4.45 9.75
C GLY A 64 10.86 -5.63 10.37
N VAL A 65 10.64 -6.67 9.57
CA VAL A 65 9.89 -7.87 9.92
C VAL A 65 10.75 -9.10 9.62
N PRO A 66 11.38 -9.70 10.64
CA PRO A 66 12.26 -10.85 10.45
C PRO A 66 11.53 -12.09 9.92
N GLY A 67 12.28 -12.94 9.21
CA GLY A 67 11.83 -14.27 8.80
C GLY A 67 11.90 -15.31 9.92
N GLY A 68 11.98 -16.59 9.52
CA GLY A 68 12.06 -17.74 10.44
C GLY A 68 10.88 -18.70 10.34
N GLY A 69 10.17 -18.73 9.20
CA GLY A 69 9.12 -19.70 8.89
C GLY A 69 7.91 -19.64 9.82
N TYR A 70 7.70 -18.53 10.53
CA TYR A 70 6.70 -18.37 11.60
C TYR A 70 6.85 -19.34 12.77
N SER A 71 8.00 -20.01 12.89
CA SER A 71 8.35 -20.90 14.01
C SER A 71 9.41 -20.31 14.93
N MET A 72 10.13 -19.29 14.44
CA MET A 72 11.13 -18.52 15.17
C MET A 72 11.28 -17.14 14.51
N LEU A 73 12.09 -16.25 15.09
CA LEU A 73 12.48 -14.96 14.50
C LEU A 73 13.98 -14.94 14.20
N SER A 74 14.31 -14.72 12.93
CA SER A 74 15.69 -14.61 12.43
C SER A 74 16.23 -13.20 12.62
N ASN A 75 16.32 -12.74 13.88
CA ASN A 75 16.52 -11.35 14.27
C ASN A 75 17.90 -10.74 13.97
N THR A 76 18.88 -11.53 13.54
CA THR A 76 20.22 -11.02 13.25
C THR A 76 20.31 -10.47 11.83
N HIS A 77 20.55 -11.31 10.83
CA HIS A 77 20.77 -10.93 9.43
C HIS A 77 19.47 -10.57 8.68
N GLU A 78 18.32 -11.01 9.16
CA GLU A 78 16.99 -10.64 8.70
C GLU A 78 16.27 -9.65 9.62
N GLY A 79 17.00 -9.06 10.55
CA GLY A 79 16.48 -8.13 11.53
C GLY A 79 17.45 -6.97 11.78
N THR A 80 18.14 -7.04 12.93
CA THR A 80 18.91 -5.89 13.42
C THR A 80 20.13 -5.51 12.58
N LEU A 81 20.71 -6.41 11.78
CA LEU A 81 21.94 -6.12 11.01
C LEU A 81 21.78 -4.96 10.01
N ALA A 82 20.56 -4.76 9.48
CA ALA A 82 20.29 -3.69 8.53
C ALA A 82 20.42 -2.27 9.12
N HIS A 83 20.33 -2.11 10.46
CA HIS A 83 20.28 -0.80 11.10
C HIS A 83 21.47 0.10 10.78
N GLY A 84 22.68 -0.48 10.68
CA GLY A 84 23.90 0.28 10.40
C GLY A 84 23.80 1.02 9.08
N TRP A 85 23.61 0.26 8.01
CA TRP A 85 23.50 0.82 6.66
C TRP A 85 22.29 1.77 6.53
N LEU A 86 21.14 1.45 7.12
CA LEU A 86 19.94 2.31 7.06
C LEU A 86 20.16 3.62 7.79
N ASN A 87 20.76 3.61 9.00
CA ASN A 87 21.06 4.82 9.74
C ASN A 87 22.14 5.69 9.05
N GLU A 88 23.09 5.09 8.33
CA GLU A 88 24.05 5.82 7.47
C GLU A 88 23.34 6.56 6.32
N GLN A 89 22.23 6.01 5.81
CA GLN A 89 21.36 6.69 4.83
C GLN A 89 20.38 7.69 5.51
N GLY A 90 20.46 7.90 6.82
CA GLY A 90 19.54 8.76 7.58
C GLY A 90 18.15 8.20 7.75
N ILE A 91 17.95 6.90 7.55
CA ILE A 91 16.67 6.19 7.65
C ILE A 91 16.51 5.60 9.06
N ALA A 92 15.43 5.95 9.76
CA ALA A 92 15.08 5.33 11.02
C ALA A 92 14.63 3.87 10.81
N TYR A 93 15.06 2.97 11.70
CA TYR A 93 14.77 1.54 11.53
C TYR A 93 14.20 0.93 12.80
N PHE A 94 13.15 0.10 12.63
CA PHE A 94 12.36 -0.46 13.72
C PHE A 94 12.14 -1.95 13.48
N VAL A 95 12.76 -2.82 14.27
CA VAL A 95 12.63 -4.28 14.12
C VAL A 95 11.52 -4.79 15.02
N VAL A 96 10.46 -5.34 14.43
CA VAL A 96 9.33 -5.90 15.18
C VAL A 96 9.59 -7.37 15.50
N ASN A 97 9.74 -7.66 16.79
CA ASN A 97 9.75 -9.00 17.34
C ASN A 97 8.29 -9.42 17.59
N TYR A 98 7.63 -9.84 16.53
CA TYR A 98 6.21 -10.20 16.56
C TYR A 98 5.96 -11.56 17.22
N ARG A 99 4.78 -11.74 17.79
CA ARG A 99 4.34 -13.04 18.33
C ARG A 99 4.16 -14.03 17.19
N LEU A 100 4.70 -15.24 17.40
CA LEU A 100 4.53 -16.33 16.43
C LEU A 100 3.04 -16.70 16.32
N PRO A 101 2.52 -16.91 15.11
CA PRO A 101 1.09 -17.15 14.92
C PRO A 101 0.60 -18.44 15.54
N ALA A 102 1.31 -19.56 15.41
CA ALA A 102 0.85 -20.88 15.82
C ALA A 102 -0.60 -21.16 15.34
N GLY A 103 -0.89 -20.81 14.09
CA GLY A 103 -2.23 -20.89 13.48
C GLY A 103 -3.13 -19.66 13.70
N ASP A 104 -2.80 -18.80 14.64
CA ASP A 104 -3.52 -17.52 14.86
C ASP A 104 -2.76 -16.34 14.22
N ARG A 105 -3.02 -16.12 12.95
CA ARG A 105 -2.40 -15.07 12.13
C ARG A 105 -2.70 -13.65 12.61
N THR A 106 -3.73 -13.45 13.43
CA THR A 106 -4.07 -12.11 13.93
C THR A 106 -3.00 -11.55 14.85
N LYS A 107 -2.25 -12.41 15.56
CA LYS A 107 -1.16 -12.00 16.45
C LYS A 107 -0.05 -11.24 15.72
N PRO A 108 0.67 -11.83 14.75
CA PRO A 108 1.76 -11.12 14.06
C PRO A 108 1.25 -9.92 13.26
N ILE A 109 0.04 -9.97 12.69
CA ILE A 109 -0.55 -8.85 11.97
C ILE A 109 -0.75 -7.67 12.93
N SER A 110 -1.44 -7.87 14.06
CA SER A 110 -1.70 -6.81 15.04
C SER A 110 -0.42 -6.22 15.63
N ASP A 111 0.63 -7.03 15.83
CA ASP A 111 1.90 -6.58 16.38
C ASP A 111 2.63 -5.65 15.40
N VAL A 112 2.66 -5.98 14.11
CA VAL A 112 3.26 -5.12 13.08
C VAL A 112 2.45 -3.84 12.88
N GLU A 113 1.12 -3.93 12.85
CA GLU A 113 0.25 -2.75 12.78
C GLU A 113 0.46 -1.81 13.98
N GLN A 114 0.61 -2.37 15.19
CA GLN A 114 0.92 -1.57 16.37
C GLN A 114 2.28 -0.88 16.26
N GLY A 115 3.28 -1.55 15.68
CA GLY A 115 4.56 -0.94 15.35
C GLY A 115 4.38 0.29 14.45
N PHE A 116 3.57 0.20 13.39
CA PHE A 116 3.27 1.33 12.51
C PHE A 116 2.57 2.49 13.23
N ARG A 117 1.58 2.19 14.12
CA ARG A 117 0.91 3.24 14.91
C ARG A 117 1.92 3.99 15.76
N ILE A 118 2.77 3.28 16.53
CA ILE A 118 3.78 3.90 17.39
C ILE A 118 4.75 4.75 16.57
N VAL A 119 5.24 4.27 15.43
CA VAL A 119 6.18 5.01 14.58
C VAL A 119 5.54 6.29 14.04
N ARG A 120 4.29 6.23 13.56
CA ARG A 120 3.58 7.39 13.04
C ARG A 120 3.17 8.39 14.14
N ASP A 121 2.74 7.92 15.29
CA ASP A 121 2.39 8.77 16.43
C ASP A 121 3.62 9.48 17.02
N SER A 122 4.80 8.85 16.92
CA SER A 122 6.06 9.40 17.41
C SER A 122 6.86 10.16 16.33
N ALA A 123 6.31 10.33 15.13
CA ALA A 123 7.03 10.80 13.96
C ALA A 123 7.72 12.17 14.19
N GLU A 124 7.01 13.13 14.75
CA GLU A 124 7.58 14.46 15.07
C GLU A 124 8.76 14.34 16.05
N ALA A 125 8.60 13.60 17.15
CA ALA A 125 9.61 13.45 18.18
C ALA A 125 10.86 12.68 17.68
N TRP A 126 10.72 11.88 16.63
CA TRP A 126 11.81 11.07 16.07
C TRP A 126 12.37 11.61 14.74
N GLY A 127 11.89 12.77 14.29
CA GLY A 127 12.31 13.37 13.03
C GLY A 127 11.90 12.55 11.80
N ILE A 128 10.74 11.88 11.87
CA ILE A 128 10.18 11.03 10.82
C ILE A 128 9.06 11.76 10.08
N ASN A 129 8.97 11.55 8.78
CA ASN A 129 7.78 11.89 8.01
C ASN A 129 6.76 10.75 8.12
N PRO A 130 5.58 10.94 8.73
CA PRO A 130 4.59 9.87 8.91
C PRO A 130 4.04 9.32 7.58
N HIS A 131 4.33 9.98 6.46
CA HIS A 131 3.93 9.61 5.11
C HIS A 131 5.08 8.99 4.28
N ASP A 132 6.17 8.60 4.96
CA ASP A 132 7.32 7.92 4.34
C ASP A 132 7.84 6.79 5.25
N VAL A 133 6.90 5.98 5.74
CA VAL A 133 7.16 4.83 6.61
C VAL A 133 6.93 3.55 5.81
N GLY A 134 8.02 2.90 5.41
CA GLY A 134 7.99 1.63 4.68
C GLY A 134 8.00 0.40 5.58
N ILE A 135 7.82 -0.76 4.95
CA ILE A 135 8.00 -2.07 5.57
C ILE A 135 9.11 -2.84 4.87
N MET A 136 9.93 -3.58 5.62
CA MET A 136 10.95 -4.46 5.07
C MET A 136 10.85 -5.83 5.71
N GLY A 137 10.58 -6.86 4.91
CA GLY A 137 10.42 -8.22 5.43
C GLY A 137 11.21 -9.26 4.67
N PHE A 138 11.55 -10.32 5.38
CA PHE A 138 12.41 -11.40 4.92
C PHE A 138 11.68 -12.73 5.02
N SER A 139 11.70 -13.57 3.96
CA SER A 139 11.12 -14.90 3.99
C SER A 139 9.64 -14.92 4.47
N ALA A 140 9.32 -15.58 5.56
CA ALA A 140 8.00 -15.50 6.22
C ALA A 140 7.66 -14.08 6.68
N GLY A 141 8.66 -13.28 7.14
CA GLY A 141 8.47 -11.86 7.42
C GLY A 141 8.18 -11.05 6.15
N GLY A 142 8.70 -11.48 4.99
CA GLY A 142 8.34 -10.94 3.68
C GLY A 142 6.87 -11.22 3.34
N HIS A 143 6.35 -12.40 3.70
CA HIS A 143 4.93 -12.69 3.62
C HIS A 143 4.11 -11.75 4.51
N LEU A 144 4.45 -11.66 5.81
CA LEU A 144 3.74 -10.77 6.73
C LEU A 144 3.76 -9.32 6.23
N SER A 145 4.90 -8.86 5.69
CA SER A 145 5.02 -7.52 5.09
C SER A 145 4.11 -7.32 3.89
N SER A 146 3.97 -8.32 3.03
CA SER A 146 3.04 -8.28 1.90
C SER A 146 1.57 -8.35 2.33
N VAL A 147 1.26 -9.07 3.41
CA VAL A 147 -0.08 -9.09 4.05
C VAL A 147 -0.43 -7.72 4.60
N ILE A 148 0.46 -7.08 5.39
CA ILE A 148 0.26 -5.72 5.89
C ILE A 148 0.03 -4.74 4.74
N SER A 149 0.77 -4.88 3.65
CA SER A 149 0.65 -4.03 2.45
C SER A 149 -0.67 -4.17 1.70
N THR A 150 -1.31 -5.35 1.77
CA THR A 150 -2.53 -5.66 1.01
C THR A 150 -3.81 -5.65 1.84
N HIS A 151 -3.73 -5.87 3.16
CA HIS A 151 -4.91 -6.06 4.02
C HIS A 151 -5.10 -4.93 5.04
N SER A 152 -4.01 -4.35 5.56
CA SER A 152 -4.13 -3.38 6.65
C SER A 152 -4.87 -2.11 6.22
N PRO A 153 -5.61 -1.47 7.14
CA PRO A 153 -6.23 -0.18 6.89
C PRO A 153 -5.18 0.91 6.61
N PHE A 154 -5.63 1.99 5.99
CA PHE A 154 -4.77 3.06 5.45
C PHE A 154 -3.80 3.63 6.49
N ASP A 155 -4.25 3.84 7.73
CA ASP A 155 -3.49 4.46 8.81
C ASP A 155 -2.28 3.65 9.28
N VAL A 156 -2.28 2.33 9.06
CA VAL A 156 -1.18 1.41 9.41
C VAL A 156 -0.58 0.69 8.18
N ARG A 157 -1.12 0.93 6.98
CA ARG A 157 -0.54 0.40 5.74
C ARG A 157 0.78 1.11 5.44
N PRO A 158 1.86 0.40 5.06
CA PRO A 158 3.14 1.02 4.71
C PRO A 158 3.01 1.91 3.47
N ASP A 159 3.90 2.92 3.35
CA ASP A 159 3.98 3.77 2.17
C ASP A 159 4.77 3.12 1.03
N PHE A 160 5.61 2.11 1.34
CA PHE A 160 6.34 1.27 0.39
C PHE A 160 6.77 -0.05 1.05
N SER A 161 7.12 -1.05 0.22
CA SER A 161 7.50 -2.39 0.70
C SER A 161 8.83 -2.84 0.11
N ILE A 162 9.67 -3.44 0.95
CA ILE A 162 10.95 -4.08 0.58
C ILE A 162 10.82 -5.56 0.98
N LEU A 163 10.83 -6.46 -0.01
CA LEU A 163 10.54 -7.87 0.19
C LEU A 163 11.74 -8.71 -0.20
N PHE A 164 12.45 -9.27 0.79
CA PHE A 164 13.58 -10.17 0.57
C PHE A 164 13.11 -11.61 0.48
N TYR A 165 13.37 -12.28 -0.64
CA TYR A 165 12.99 -13.67 -0.91
C TYR A 165 11.67 -14.07 -0.24
N PRO A 166 10.60 -13.27 -0.46
CA PRO A 166 9.39 -13.40 0.32
C PRO A 166 8.66 -14.70 0.05
N VAL A 167 8.14 -15.36 1.08
CA VAL A 167 6.97 -16.21 0.93
C VAL A 167 5.82 -15.31 0.48
N ILE A 168 5.04 -15.72 -0.49
CA ILE A 168 3.90 -14.98 -1.03
C ILE A 168 2.65 -15.86 -1.09
N SER A 169 2.79 -17.03 -1.70
CA SER A 169 1.68 -17.99 -1.76
C SER A 169 1.54 -18.73 -0.44
N MET A 170 0.30 -18.88 0.02
CA MET A 170 -0.06 -19.76 1.14
C MET A 170 -0.47 -21.17 0.68
N ASP A 171 -0.31 -21.49 -0.60
CA ASP A 171 -0.44 -22.86 -1.10
C ASP A 171 0.84 -23.64 -0.81
N GLU A 172 0.79 -24.59 0.14
CA GLU A 172 1.94 -25.38 0.58
C GLU A 172 2.58 -26.25 -0.53
N ARG A 173 1.88 -26.43 -1.65
CA ARG A 173 2.38 -27.21 -2.80
C ARG A 173 3.39 -26.44 -3.66
N VAL A 174 3.39 -25.12 -3.59
CA VAL A 174 4.21 -24.23 -4.44
C VAL A 174 5.04 -23.22 -3.65
N SER A 175 4.94 -23.25 -2.32
CA SER A 175 5.61 -22.34 -1.40
C SER A 175 6.22 -23.08 -0.20
N HIS A 176 6.79 -22.35 0.74
CA HIS A 176 7.38 -22.94 1.96
C HIS A 176 6.29 -23.48 2.89
N LYS A 177 6.13 -24.81 2.89
CA LYS A 177 5.07 -25.52 3.60
C LYS A 177 4.92 -25.10 5.07
N TRP A 178 6.02 -25.03 5.81
CA TRP A 178 5.96 -24.70 7.23
C TRP A 178 5.50 -23.26 7.49
N SER A 179 5.88 -22.30 6.63
CA SER A 179 5.33 -20.95 6.73
C SER A 179 3.82 -20.93 6.52
N CYS A 180 3.33 -21.70 5.55
CA CYS A 180 1.90 -21.79 5.26
C CYS A 180 1.12 -22.37 6.45
N VAL A 181 1.58 -23.51 6.98
CA VAL A 181 0.92 -24.21 8.10
C VAL A 181 1.01 -23.40 9.40
N ASN A 182 2.17 -22.85 9.72
CA ASN A 182 2.35 -22.06 10.95
C ASN A 182 1.49 -20.78 10.96
N PHE A 183 1.28 -20.16 9.77
CA PHE A 183 0.49 -18.94 9.66
C PHE A 183 -1.01 -19.20 9.67
N LEU A 184 -1.50 -20.14 8.86
CA LEU A 184 -2.93 -20.42 8.71
C LEU A 184 -3.45 -21.49 9.67
N GLY A 185 -2.57 -22.33 10.22
CA GLY A 185 -2.95 -23.57 10.92
C GLY A 185 -3.29 -24.70 9.95
N GLU A 186 -3.28 -25.95 10.43
CA GLU A 186 -3.60 -27.12 9.61
C GLU A 186 -5.03 -27.08 9.03
N GLU A 187 -5.99 -26.59 9.81
CA GLU A 187 -7.38 -26.45 9.35
C GLU A 187 -7.52 -25.29 8.35
N GLY A 188 -6.80 -24.18 8.57
CA GLY A 188 -6.80 -23.05 7.64
C GLY A 188 -6.20 -23.39 6.27
N GLN A 189 -5.23 -24.32 6.22
CA GLN A 189 -4.68 -24.84 4.96
C GLN A 189 -5.70 -25.64 4.12
N LYS A 190 -6.74 -26.17 4.73
CA LYS A 190 -7.81 -26.90 4.05
C LYS A 190 -8.88 -25.97 3.46
N ASP A 191 -8.89 -24.70 3.85
CA ASP A 191 -9.82 -23.70 3.31
C ASP A 191 -9.19 -22.94 2.11
N PRO A 192 -9.61 -23.24 0.87
CA PRO A 192 -9.05 -22.59 -0.31
C PRO A 192 -9.35 -21.08 -0.37
N LYS A 193 -10.39 -20.61 0.32
CA LYS A 193 -10.68 -19.16 0.41
C LYS A 193 -9.65 -18.47 1.28
N LEU A 194 -9.32 -19.05 2.42
CA LEU A 194 -8.33 -18.54 3.35
C LEU A 194 -6.91 -18.58 2.75
N VAL A 195 -6.55 -19.71 2.10
CA VAL A 195 -5.29 -19.83 1.34
C VAL A 195 -5.20 -18.73 0.28
N ARG A 196 -6.27 -18.48 -0.48
CA ARG A 196 -6.32 -17.43 -1.49
C ARG A 196 -6.21 -16.01 -0.85
N GLU A 197 -6.94 -15.77 0.22
CA GLU A 197 -6.99 -14.49 0.92
C GLU A 197 -5.60 -14.07 1.39
N PHE A 198 -4.84 -14.99 1.98
CA PHE A 198 -3.49 -14.72 2.49
C PHE A 198 -2.36 -15.04 1.50
N SER A 199 -2.67 -15.40 0.26
CA SER A 199 -1.71 -15.37 -0.85
C SER A 199 -1.70 -13.98 -1.45
N SER A 200 -0.69 -13.16 -1.10
CA SER A 200 -0.70 -11.72 -1.35
C SER A 200 -0.77 -11.36 -2.83
N ASP A 201 -0.28 -12.23 -3.74
CA ASP A 201 -0.41 -12.07 -5.19
C ASP A 201 -1.86 -12.14 -5.70
N LYS A 202 -2.78 -12.74 -4.92
CA LYS A 202 -4.20 -12.87 -5.28
C LYS A 202 -5.07 -11.69 -4.83
N VAL A 203 -4.50 -10.80 -4.00
CA VAL A 203 -5.26 -9.71 -3.33
C VAL A 203 -4.61 -8.33 -3.50
N VAL A 204 -3.64 -8.20 -4.39
CA VAL A 204 -3.10 -6.90 -4.82
C VAL A 204 -4.22 -6.01 -5.34
N ARG A 205 -4.26 -4.77 -4.88
CA ARG A 205 -5.25 -3.77 -5.30
C ARG A 205 -4.58 -2.60 -5.99
N ARG A 206 -5.15 -2.19 -7.13
CA ARG A 206 -4.69 -1.02 -7.86
C ARG A 206 -4.78 0.23 -6.96
N HIS A 207 -3.76 1.08 -6.98
CA HIS A 207 -3.61 2.32 -6.20
C HIS A 207 -3.54 2.16 -4.67
N LEU A 208 -4.01 1.04 -4.11
CA LEU A 208 -4.07 0.83 -2.65
C LEU A 208 -2.88 0.04 -2.13
N THR A 209 -2.44 -1.02 -2.86
CA THR A 209 -1.22 -1.74 -2.49
C THR A 209 -0.01 -0.87 -2.80
N PRO A 210 0.85 -0.59 -1.81
CA PRO A 210 1.96 0.34 -1.97
C PRO A 210 3.01 -0.16 -2.95
N PRO A 211 3.82 0.74 -3.54
CA PRO A 211 4.97 0.36 -4.35
C PRO A 211 5.91 -0.61 -3.64
N ALA A 212 6.49 -1.55 -4.40
CA ALA A 212 7.34 -2.58 -3.83
C ALA A 212 8.64 -2.78 -4.59
N ILE A 213 9.68 -3.23 -3.86
CA ILE A 213 10.89 -3.82 -4.44
C ILE A 213 11.02 -5.25 -3.89
N ILE A 214 11.31 -6.20 -4.78
CA ILE A 214 11.51 -7.61 -4.45
C ILE A 214 12.96 -7.97 -4.74
N ILE A 215 13.62 -8.61 -3.79
CA ILE A 215 15.03 -9.01 -3.86
C ILE A 215 15.11 -10.51 -3.58
N SER A 216 15.60 -11.29 -4.55
CA SER A 216 15.65 -12.77 -4.49
C SER A 216 16.93 -13.32 -5.10
N ALA A 217 17.20 -14.60 -4.87
CA ALA A 217 18.24 -15.36 -5.57
C ALA A 217 17.61 -16.44 -6.46
N SER A 218 18.24 -16.70 -7.62
CA SER A 218 17.74 -17.68 -8.59
C SER A 218 17.82 -19.12 -8.09
N ASP A 219 18.77 -19.40 -7.20
CA ASP A 219 19.04 -20.71 -6.64
C ASP A 219 18.33 -20.99 -5.29
N ASP A 220 17.44 -20.09 -4.85
CA ASP A 220 16.61 -20.30 -3.65
C ASP A 220 15.69 -21.51 -3.84
N ARG A 221 16.00 -22.59 -3.09
CA ARG A 221 15.24 -23.84 -3.11
C ARG A 221 14.20 -23.93 -2.01
N LEU A 222 14.31 -23.09 -0.97
CA LEU A 222 13.41 -23.09 0.15
C LEU A 222 12.12 -22.31 -0.16
N VAL A 223 12.28 -21.13 -0.76
CA VAL A 223 11.18 -20.28 -1.23
C VAL A 223 11.42 -19.91 -2.70
N PRO A 224 11.06 -20.79 -3.64
CA PRO A 224 11.32 -20.53 -5.06
C PRO A 224 10.71 -19.21 -5.49
N PHE A 225 11.56 -18.29 -6.00
CA PHE A 225 11.11 -16.95 -6.37
C PHE A 225 10.07 -16.97 -7.50
N VAL A 226 10.11 -17.99 -8.37
CA VAL A 226 9.19 -18.12 -9.52
C VAL A 226 7.74 -18.26 -9.07
N THR A 227 7.48 -19.03 -8.01
CA THR A 227 6.14 -19.27 -7.48
C THR A 227 5.74 -18.31 -6.35
N ASN A 228 6.63 -17.42 -5.94
CA ASN A 228 6.42 -16.45 -4.86
C ASN A 228 6.68 -15.00 -5.35
N GLY A 229 7.91 -14.50 -5.26
CA GLY A 229 8.23 -13.11 -5.58
C GLY A 229 7.83 -12.69 -7.01
N LEU A 230 8.02 -13.57 -8.02
CA LEU A 230 7.65 -13.29 -9.40
C LEU A 230 6.11 -13.22 -9.57
N GLU A 231 5.34 -14.06 -8.88
CA GLU A 231 3.87 -13.98 -8.95
C GLU A 231 3.37 -12.68 -8.31
N TYR A 232 3.97 -12.23 -7.21
CA TYR A 232 3.64 -10.93 -6.63
C TYR A 232 4.02 -9.77 -7.56
N TYR A 233 5.20 -9.81 -8.18
CA TYR A 233 5.61 -8.83 -9.20
C TYR A 233 4.60 -8.75 -10.34
N LYS A 234 4.18 -9.90 -10.89
CA LYS A 234 3.17 -9.97 -11.95
C LYS A 234 1.83 -9.37 -11.50
N ALA A 235 1.38 -9.71 -10.28
CA ALA A 235 0.14 -9.16 -9.73
C ALA A 235 0.20 -7.64 -9.57
N MET A 236 1.31 -7.11 -9.05
CA MET A 236 1.56 -5.67 -8.92
C MET A 236 1.53 -4.97 -10.29
N ARG A 237 2.25 -5.54 -11.30
CA ARG A 237 2.29 -4.97 -12.65
C ARG A 237 0.93 -5.04 -13.35
N ASN A 238 0.19 -6.14 -13.21
CA ASN A 238 -1.15 -6.29 -13.78
C ASN A 238 -2.16 -5.33 -13.12
N ALA A 239 -1.99 -5.03 -11.84
CA ALA A 239 -2.75 -3.99 -11.15
C ALA A 239 -2.32 -2.56 -11.56
N GLY A 240 -1.23 -2.40 -12.31
CA GLY A 240 -0.68 -1.09 -12.69
C GLY A 240 0.10 -0.41 -11.55
N ASN A 241 0.42 -1.13 -10.48
CA ASN A 241 1.22 -0.61 -9.37
C ASN A 241 2.72 -0.65 -9.69
N GLU A 242 3.47 0.27 -9.10
CA GLU A 242 4.93 0.29 -9.19
C GLU A 242 5.53 -0.92 -8.46
N CYS A 243 6.37 -1.69 -9.15
CA CYS A 243 7.10 -2.78 -8.56
C CYS A 243 8.43 -2.99 -9.28
N ALA A 244 9.54 -3.03 -8.54
CA ALA A 244 10.86 -3.42 -9.01
C ALA A 244 11.17 -4.85 -8.54
N MET A 245 11.98 -5.58 -9.31
CA MET A 245 12.43 -6.92 -8.93
C MET A 245 13.90 -7.11 -9.32
N TYR A 246 14.71 -7.51 -8.35
CA TYR A 246 16.11 -7.89 -8.54
C TYR A 246 16.29 -9.36 -8.18
N VAL A 247 16.81 -10.14 -9.13
CA VAL A 247 17.07 -11.57 -8.94
C VAL A 247 18.56 -11.82 -9.18
N TYR A 248 19.28 -12.11 -8.11
CA TYR A 248 20.71 -12.41 -8.19
C TYR A 248 20.93 -13.88 -8.59
N PRO A 249 22.01 -14.17 -9.36
CA PRO A 249 22.22 -15.54 -9.88
C PRO A 249 22.33 -16.60 -8.80
N THR A 250 22.98 -16.30 -7.67
CA THR A 250 23.18 -17.21 -6.55
C THR A 250 23.07 -16.46 -5.22
N GLY A 251 22.76 -17.19 -4.15
CA GLY A 251 22.61 -16.63 -2.81
C GLY A 251 21.83 -17.55 -1.88
N ASP A 252 21.15 -18.54 -2.47
CA ASP A 252 20.24 -19.42 -1.76
C ASP A 252 19.19 -18.62 -0.95
N HIS A 253 18.63 -19.20 0.09
CA HIS A 253 17.66 -18.53 0.98
C HIS A 253 18.35 -17.92 2.19
N GLY A 254 17.83 -16.78 2.71
CA GLY A 254 18.24 -16.27 4.01
C GLY A 254 19.52 -15.44 4.00
N PHE A 255 19.93 -14.85 2.88
CA PHE A 255 21.14 -13.99 2.87
C PHE A 255 20.94 -12.66 3.61
N GLY A 256 19.73 -12.09 3.64
CA GLY A 256 19.39 -10.85 4.34
C GLY A 256 20.39 -9.72 4.08
N PHE A 257 20.81 -9.06 5.16
CA PHE A 257 21.90 -8.08 5.15
C PHE A 257 23.27 -8.69 5.49
N GLY A 258 23.42 -10.02 5.31
CA GLY A 258 24.66 -10.71 5.62
C GLY A 258 25.82 -10.30 4.71
N PRO A 259 26.97 -9.88 5.24
CA PRO A 259 28.13 -9.49 4.44
C PRO A 259 28.77 -10.65 3.67
N TRP A 260 28.36 -11.89 3.98
CA TRP A 260 28.77 -13.10 3.24
C TRP A 260 28.02 -13.29 1.92
N PHE A 261 26.94 -12.53 1.68
CA PHE A 261 26.23 -12.59 0.41
C PHE A 261 27.12 -12.05 -0.72
N LYS A 262 27.34 -12.87 -1.73
CA LYS A 262 28.26 -12.55 -2.84
C LYS A 262 27.95 -11.20 -3.51
N TYR A 263 26.68 -10.82 -3.57
CA TYR A 263 26.21 -9.59 -4.23
C TYR A 263 25.79 -8.52 -3.22
N HIS A 264 26.29 -8.60 -1.98
CA HIS A 264 25.90 -7.72 -0.89
C HIS A 264 26.00 -6.23 -1.27
N ASP A 265 27.15 -5.77 -1.74
CA ASP A 265 27.36 -4.35 -2.07
C ASP A 265 26.52 -3.88 -3.27
N GLN A 266 26.34 -4.75 -4.26
CA GLN A 266 25.43 -4.49 -5.38
C GLN A 266 24.01 -4.37 -4.90
N MET A 267 23.54 -5.29 -4.06
CA MET A 267 22.20 -5.28 -3.47
C MET A 267 21.94 -3.98 -2.67
N LEU A 268 22.89 -3.56 -1.83
CA LEU A 268 22.78 -2.30 -1.10
C LEU A 268 22.73 -1.08 -2.02
N THR A 269 23.48 -1.12 -3.13
CA THR A 269 23.47 -0.06 -4.16
C THR A 269 22.10 -0.01 -4.86
N ASP A 270 21.58 -1.16 -5.30
CA ASP A 270 20.29 -1.26 -5.98
C ASP A 270 19.14 -0.82 -5.07
N LEU A 271 19.14 -1.29 -3.82
CA LEU A 271 18.16 -0.88 -2.80
C LEU A 271 18.25 0.63 -2.49
N GLY A 272 19.48 1.14 -2.31
CA GLY A 272 19.71 2.56 -2.03
C GLY A 272 19.24 3.47 -3.17
N ASN A 273 19.49 3.08 -4.41
CA ASN A 273 19.01 3.81 -5.59
C ASN A 273 17.49 3.81 -5.67
N TRP A 274 16.85 2.66 -5.41
CA TRP A 274 15.39 2.57 -5.40
C TRP A 274 14.79 3.45 -4.29
N LEU A 275 15.34 3.44 -3.08
CA LEU A 275 14.88 4.26 -1.95
C LEU A 275 15.03 5.77 -2.24
N LYS A 276 16.14 6.19 -2.87
CA LYS A 276 16.41 7.60 -3.25
C LYS A 276 15.48 8.09 -4.38
N ALA A 277 15.11 7.20 -5.30
CA ALA A 277 14.23 7.55 -6.42
C ALA A 277 12.76 7.76 -5.99
N ARG A 278 12.38 7.35 -4.79
CA ARG A 278 11.02 7.49 -4.28
C ARG A 278 10.71 8.93 -3.92
N GLN A 279 9.62 9.42 -4.48
CA GLN A 279 9.06 10.72 -4.08
C GLN A 279 8.33 10.58 -2.75
N THR A 280 8.74 11.38 -1.78
CA THR A 280 8.09 11.48 -0.47
C THR A 280 7.24 12.74 -0.43
N PRO A 281 5.95 12.67 -0.08
CA PRO A 281 5.14 13.88 0.12
C PRO A 281 5.71 14.69 1.29
N LYS A 282 5.64 16.01 1.20
CA LYS A 282 5.99 16.88 2.33
C LYS A 282 5.02 16.66 3.49
N THR A 283 5.47 16.83 4.72
CA THR A 283 4.63 16.65 5.92
C THR A 283 3.47 17.63 5.99
N ASP A 284 3.64 18.81 5.40
CA ASP A 284 2.66 19.89 5.29
C ASP A 284 1.95 19.95 3.93
N ALA A 285 2.13 18.93 3.07
CA ALA A 285 1.50 18.88 1.75
C ALA A 285 -0.03 18.88 1.87
N ILE A 286 -0.69 19.66 1.02
CA ILE A 286 -2.14 19.70 0.88
C ILE A 286 -2.60 18.36 0.29
N ARG A 287 -3.39 17.60 1.03
CA ARG A 287 -3.84 16.26 0.65
C ARG A 287 -5.04 16.34 -0.27
N VAL A 288 -4.92 15.76 -1.46
CA VAL A 288 -5.96 15.75 -2.50
C VAL A 288 -6.44 14.33 -2.74
N ALA A 289 -7.68 14.01 -2.41
CA ALA A 289 -8.31 12.72 -2.70
C ALA A 289 -9.08 12.77 -4.01
N CYS A 290 -8.72 11.92 -4.98
CA CYS A 290 -9.47 11.73 -6.22
C CYS A 290 -10.37 10.50 -6.08
N ILE A 291 -11.65 10.72 -5.79
CA ILE A 291 -12.71 9.71 -5.66
C ILE A 291 -13.40 9.57 -7.01
N GLY A 292 -13.62 8.32 -7.47
CA GLY A 292 -14.34 8.11 -8.73
C GLY A 292 -14.39 6.67 -9.21
N ASN A 293 -14.82 6.54 -10.46
CA ASN A 293 -14.98 5.26 -11.16
C ASN A 293 -13.75 4.91 -12.03
N SER A 294 -13.95 4.14 -13.11
CA SER A 294 -12.91 3.70 -14.03
C SER A 294 -12.08 4.82 -14.66
N ILE A 295 -12.64 6.01 -14.85
CA ILE A 295 -11.92 7.16 -15.40
C ILE A 295 -10.91 7.69 -14.36
N THR A 296 -11.26 7.68 -13.09
CA THR A 296 -10.35 8.02 -11.99
C THR A 296 -9.33 6.91 -11.75
N ASP A 297 -9.77 5.66 -11.78
CA ASP A 297 -8.91 4.47 -11.71
C ASP A 297 -7.87 4.42 -12.85
N GLY A 298 -8.18 5.02 -14.02
CA GLY A 298 -7.31 5.04 -15.20
C GLY A 298 -7.43 3.78 -16.04
N HIS A 299 -8.66 3.27 -16.21
CA HIS A 299 -8.94 2.11 -17.05
C HIS A 299 -8.37 2.28 -18.47
N GLY A 300 -7.68 1.27 -18.97
CA GLY A 300 -7.08 1.24 -20.31
C GLY A 300 -5.80 2.08 -20.46
N ILE A 301 -5.34 2.74 -19.39
CA ILE A 301 -4.06 3.45 -19.39
C ILE A 301 -2.98 2.53 -18.81
N ASP A 302 -1.96 2.23 -19.61
CA ASP A 302 -0.78 1.56 -19.12
C ASP A 302 -0.12 2.39 -18.02
N MET A 303 0.27 1.74 -16.92
CA MET A 303 0.85 2.45 -15.77
C MET A 303 -0.04 3.60 -15.28
N ALA A 304 -1.33 3.35 -15.03
CA ALA A 304 -2.28 4.37 -14.55
C ALA A 304 -1.81 5.08 -13.27
N THR A 305 -0.97 4.42 -12.44
CA THR A 305 -0.31 5.03 -11.28
C THR A 305 0.70 6.12 -11.65
N ALA A 306 1.13 6.19 -12.91
CA ALA A 306 2.06 7.19 -13.42
C ALA A 306 1.42 8.15 -14.46
N TYR A 307 0.37 7.70 -15.17
CA TYR A 307 -0.21 8.41 -16.32
C TYR A 307 -1.74 8.59 -16.27
N GLY A 308 -2.42 8.05 -15.26
CA GLY A 308 -3.82 8.39 -14.98
C GLY A 308 -3.99 9.85 -14.55
N TYR A 309 -5.21 10.43 -14.67
CA TYR A 309 -5.37 11.84 -14.38
C TYR A 309 -4.96 12.25 -12.94
N PRO A 310 -5.12 11.44 -11.89
CA PRO A 310 -4.64 11.83 -10.57
C PRO A 310 -3.10 11.95 -10.50
N ALA A 311 -2.39 11.08 -11.22
CA ALA A 311 -0.92 11.16 -11.31
C ALA A 311 -0.46 12.37 -12.14
N GLU A 312 -1.14 12.67 -13.25
CA GLU A 312 -0.91 13.91 -14.02
C GLU A 312 -1.25 15.15 -13.20
N LEU A 313 -2.31 15.12 -12.39
CA LEU A 313 -2.68 16.19 -11.48
C LEU A 313 -1.58 16.44 -10.43
N GLN A 314 -1.00 15.37 -9.87
CA GLN A 314 0.16 15.50 -8.96
C GLN A 314 1.33 16.24 -9.65
N LYS A 315 1.65 15.90 -10.90
CA LYS A 315 2.74 16.54 -11.65
C LYS A 315 2.48 18.02 -11.88
N ILE A 316 1.22 18.38 -12.18
CA ILE A 316 0.82 19.78 -12.43
C ILE A 316 0.82 20.62 -11.15
N LEU A 317 0.29 20.07 -10.06
CA LEU A 317 0.19 20.76 -8.76
C LEU A 317 1.52 20.84 -8.01
N GLY A 318 2.46 19.92 -8.32
CA GLY A 318 3.80 19.87 -7.71
C GLY A 318 3.78 19.37 -6.26
N ASP A 319 4.91 19.51 -5.58
CA ASP A 319 5.20 18.94 -4.27
C ASP A 319 4.54 19.67 -3.07
N LYS A 320 3.87 20.79 -3.33
CA LYS A 320 2.98 21.43 -2.35
C LYS A 320 1.73 20.59 -2.08
N TYR A 321 1.38 19.70 -3.00
CA TYR A 321 0.19 18.85 -2.91
C TYR A 321 0.59 17.39 -2.86
N TRP A 322 -0.25 16.59 -2.22
CA TRP A 322 -0.16 15.14 -2.21
C TRP A 322 -1.47 14.56 -2.75
N VAL A 323 -1.46 14.16 -4.03
CA VAL A 323 -2.62 13.63 -4.73
C VAL A 323 -2.65 12.12 -4.61
N LYS A 324 -3.76 11.57 -4.14
CA LYS A 324 -4.00 10.11 -4.12
C LYS A 324 -5.20 9.72 -4.97
N ASN A 325 -5.04 8.59 -5.66
CA ASN A 325 -6.08 7.99 -6.48
C ASN A 325 -6.86 6.97 -5.64
N PHE A 326 -8.17 7.20 -5.48
CA PHE A 326 -9.13 6.31 -4.85
C PHE A 326 -10.20 5.86 -5.84
N GLY A 327 -9.92 5.92 -7.15
CA GLY A 327 -10.81 5.44 -8.19
C GLY A 327 -10.95 3.93 -8.20
N VAL A 328 -12.16 3.43 -8.48
CA VAL A 328 -12.44 2.00 -8.66
C VAL A 328 -13.32 1.79 -9.87
N SER A 329 -12.86 1.00 -10.83
CA SER A 329 -13.57 0.75 -12.08
C SER A 329 -14.98 0.19 -11.86
N GLY A 330 -15.95 0.67 -12.65
CA GLY A 330 -17.33 0.17 -12.67
C GLY A 330 -18.25 0.77 -11.58
N ARG A 331 -17.73 1.56 -10.63
CA ARG A 331 -18.48 1.97 -9.42
C ARG A 331 -19.50 3.06 -9.71
N THR A 332 -20.61 2.99 -8.95
CA THR A 332 -21.75 3.91 -9.00
C THR A 332 -21.74 4.83 -7.78
N MET A 333 -22.36 6.02 -7.95
CA MET A 333 -22.75 6.88 -6.83
C MET A 333 -23.92 6.25 -6.06
N LEU A 334 -24.88 5.68 -6.81
CA LEU A 334 -26.05 5.00 -6.26
C LEU A 334 -25.66 3.83 -5.36
N ASN A 335 -26.20 3.81 -4.14
CA ASN A 335 -26.01 2.72 -3.19
C ASN A 335 -26.78 1.45 -3.58
N LYS A 336 -27.83 1.57 -4.40
CA LYS A 336 -28.55 0.44 -5.01
C LYS A 336 -28.09 0.14 -6.44
N GLY A 337 -27.03 0.78 -6.91
CA GLY A 337 -26.39 0.43 -8.16
C GLY A 337 -25.76 -0.97 -8.12
N ASP A 338 -25.36 -1.47 -9.29
CA ASP A 338 -24.75 -2.80 -9.42
C ASP A 338 -23.43 -2.93 -8.65
N GLN A 339 -22.67 -1.82 -8.47
CA GLN A 339 -21.39 -1.78 -7.77
C GLN A 339 -21.21 -0.45 -7.00
N PRO A 340 -21.81 -0.29 -5.81
CA PRO A 340 -21.75 0.95 -5.06
C PRO A 340 -20.33 1.31 -4.60
N TYR A 341 -19.89 2.55 -4.85
CA TYR A 341 -18.55 3.01 -4.46
C TYR A 341 -18.36 3.04 -2.94
N MET A 342 -19.38 3.40 -2.17
CA MET A 342 -19.30 3.47 -0.71
C MET A 342 -19.10 2.10 -0.02
N ASN A 343 -19.20 0.99 -0.74
CA ASN A 343 -18.87 -0.34 -0.25
C ASN A 343 -17.40 -0.73 -0.43
N GLU A 344 -16.60 0.10 -1.11
CA GLU A 344 -15.22 -0.20 -1.44
C GLU A 344 -14.23 0.16 -0.32
N MET A 345 -13.15 -0.60 -0.21
CA MET A 345 -12.03 -0.22 0.67
C MET A 345 -11.45 1.15 0.28
N ALA A 346 -11.45 1.50 -1.01
CA ALA A 346 -11.01 2.79 -1.50
C ALA A 346 -11.79 3.96 -0.88
N TRP A 347 -13.09 3.76 -0.57
CA TRP A 347 -13.90 4.73 0.13
C TRP A 347 -13.44 4.91 1.59
N GLN A 348 -13.15 3.81 2.29
CA GLN A 348 -12.62 3.85 3.66
C GLN A 348 -11.24 4.50 3.69
N ASP A 349 -10.38 4.16 2.75
CA ASP A 349 -9.05 4.73 2.61
C ASP A 349 -9.08 6.23 2.30
N ALA A 350 -10.01 6.68 1.46
CA ALA A 350 -10.19 8.10 1.15
C ALA A 350 -10.57 8.93 2.38
N GLN A 351 -11.40 8.38 3.28
CA GLN A 351 -11.74 9.00 4.55
C GLN A 351 -10.54 9.01 5.52
N ALA A 352 -9.84 7.86 5.65
CA ALA A 352 -8.67 7.73 6.51
C ALA A 352 -7.47 8.60 6.04
N PHE A 353 -7.40 8.93 4.76
CA PHE A 353 -6.44 9.87 4.20
C PHE A 353 -6.62 11.29 4.75
N ARG A 354 -7.80 11.63 5.29
CA ARG A 354 -8.14 12.96 5.83
C ARG A 354 -7.79 14.08 4.85
N PRO A 355 -8.37 14.09 3.65
CA PRO A 355 -7.99 15.02 2.60
C PRO A 355 -8.36 16.47 2.96
N ASP A 356 -7.53 17.43 2.52
CA ASP A 356 -7.83 18.86 2.55
C ASP A 356 -8.67 19.26 1.34
N ILE A 357 -8.53 18.54 0.22
CA ILE A 357 -9.30 18.70 -1.01
C ILE A 357 -9.84 17.33 -1.44
N VAL A 358 -11.12 17.29 -1.79
CA VAL A 358 -11.76 16.09 -2.34
C VAL A 358 -12.33 16.39 -3.71
N ILE A 359 -11.98 15.55 -4.69
CA ILE A 359 -12.51 15.59 -6.05
C ILE A 359 -13.40 14.37 -6.23
N ILE A 360 -14.71 14.56 -6.39
CA ILE A 360 -15.67 13.48 -6.59
C ILE A 360 -16.08 13.42 -8.04
N LYS A 361 -15.75 12.32 -8.74
CA LYS A 361 -16.08 12.08 -10.15
C LYS A 361 -16.78 10.73 -10.31
N LEU A 362 -18.05 10.68 -9.91
CA LEU A 362 -18.97 9.55 -10.07
C LEU A 362 -20.19 9.96 -10.92
N GLY A 363 -21.05 9.01 -11.27
CA GLY A 363 -22.25 9.24 -12.07
C GLY A 363 -22.22 8.55 -13.45
N THR A 364 -21.05 8.30 -14.04
CA THR A 364 -20.96 7.67 -15.37
C THR A 364 -21.64 6.29 -15.42
N ASN A 365 -21.38 5.41 -14.44
CA ASN A 365 -21.97 4.08 -14.39
C ASN A 365 -23.43 4.09 -13.94
N ASP A 366 -23.82 5.14 -13.24
CA ASP A 366 -25.20 5.37 -12.80
C ASP A 366 -26.15 5.55 -13.97
N SER A 367 -25.64 6.03 -15.13
CA SER A 367 -26.43 6.22 -16.35
C SER A 367 -26.89 4.92 -17.03
N LYS A 368 -26.33 3.77 -16.62
CA LYS A 368 -26.76 2.47 -17.13
C LYS A 368 -28.22 2.16 -16.72
N PRO A 369 -29.05 1.55 -17.58
CA PRO A 369 -30.46 1.31 -17.28
C PRO A 369 -30.70 0.57 -15.95
N GLN A 370 -29.90 -0.47 -15.68
CA GLN A 370 -30.00 -1.24 -14.42
C GLN A 370 -29.68 -0.43 -13.15
N ASN A 371 -28.95 0.66 -13.27
CA ASN A 371 -28.62 1.55 -12.16
C ASN A 371 -29.62 2.72 -12.11
N TRP A 372 -29.92 3.33 -13.27
CA TRP A 372 -30.78 4.51 -13.33
C TRP A 372 -32.25 4.26 -12.97
N GLN A 373 -32.70 2.99 -12.92
CA GLN A 373 -34.00 2.65 -12.32
C GLN A 373 -34.12 3.13 -10.84
N HIS A 374 -33.02 3.41 -10.17
CA HIS A 374 -32.94 3.95 -8.82
C HIS A 374 -32.66 5.47 -8.79
N ALA A 375 -32.92 6.18 -9.90
CA ALA A 375 -32.61 7.61 -10.07
C ALA A 375 -33.11 8.50 -8.93
N ALA A 376 -34.27 8.17 -8.34
CA ALA A 376 -34.88 8.93 -7.23
C ALA A 376 -33.98 8.99 -5.98
N GLU A 377 -33.04 8.09 -5.83
CA GLU A 377 -32.13 7.99 -4.67
C GLU A 377 -30.79 8.69 -4.91
N PHE A 378 -30.46 9.03 -6.16
CA PHE A 378 -29.13 9.55 -6.53
C PHE A 378 -28.72 10.79 -5.74
N GLY A 379 -29.64 11.74 -5.57
CA GLY A 379 -29.39 12.96 -4.76
C GLY A 379 -29.12 12.64 -3.29
N GLN A 380 -29.92 11.76 -2.70
CA GLN A 380 -29.78 11.35 -1.31
C GLN A 380 -28.46 10.60 -1.06
N ASP A 381 -28.09 9.70 -1.97
CA ASP A 381 -26.83 8.94 -1.87
C ASP A 381 -25.60 9.87 -2.01
N LEU A 382 -25.68 10.86 -2.90
CA LEU A 382 -24.65 11.90 -3.01
C LEU A 382 -24.56 12.74 -1.73
N GLU A 383 -25.68 13.15 -1.15
CA GLU A 383 -25.70 13.86 0.13
C GLU A 383 -25.12 13.02 1.26
N GLN A 384 -25.39 11.72 1.31
CA GLN A 384 -24.80 10.81 2.27
C GLN A 384 -23.27 10.76 2.14
N MET A 385 -22.75 10.65 0.92
CA MET A 385 -21.30 10.67 0.66
C MET A 385 -20.67 11.98 1.15
N LEU A 386 -21.29 13.12 0.82
CA LEU A 386 -20.80 14.45 1.21
C LEU A 386 -20.79 14.64 2.73
N THR A 387 -21.87 14.26 3.42
CA THR A 387 -21.99 14.41 4.89
C THR A 387 -21.12 13.43 5.64
N THR A 388 -20.75 12.29 5.04
CA THR A 388 -19.77 11.37 5.62
C THR A 388 -18.34 11.93 5.51
N LEU A 389 -17.98 12.55 4.39
CA LEU A 389 -16.67 13.21 4.21
C LEU A 389 -16.54 14.49 5.03
N CYS A 390 -17.64 15.19 5.23
CA CYS A 390 -17.70 16.47 5.93
C CYS A 390 -18.97 16.55 6.77
N PRO A 391 -18.96 16.03 8.02
CA PRO A 391 -20.14 16.00 8.89
C PRO A 391 -20.75 17.38 9.19
N GLU A 392 -19.97 18.45 9.06
CA GLU A 392 -20.46 19.83 9.24
C GLU A 392 -21.50 20.21 8.19
N LEU A 393 -21.51 19.56 7.00
CA LEU A 393 -22.54 19.79 6.00
C LEU A 393 -23.93 19.32 6.44
N ALA A 394 -24.02 18.36 7.35
CA ALA A 394 -25.28 17.89 7.93
C ALA A 394 -25.91 18.89 8.95
N GLN A 395 -25.17 19.89 9.41
CA GLN A 395 -25.62 20.85 10.40
C GLN A 395 -26.22 22.10 9.72
N PRO A 396 -27.35 22.65 10.23
CA PRO A 396 -27.85 23.91 9.71
C PRO A 396 -26.80 25.02 9.90
N ALA A 397 -26.63 25.86 8.90
CA ALA A 397 -25.60 26.90 8.84
C ALA A 397 -25.66 27.80 10.09
N LYS A 398 -24.83 27.52 11.09
CA LYS A 398 -24.58 28.43 12.20
C LYS A 398 -23.77 29.61 11.66
N LYS A 399 -24.26 30.85 11.79
CA LYS A 399 -23.49 32.06 11.50
C LYS A 399 -22.24 32.09 12.39
N THR A 400 -21.13 31.53 11.87
CA THR A 400 -19.85 31.53 12.57
C THR A 400 -19.25 32.93 12.54
N LYS A 401 -19.11 33.57 13.70
CA LYS A 401 -18.21 34.71 13.88
C LYS A 401 -16.79 34.24 13.57
N LYS A 402 -16.11 34.97 12.67
CA LYS A 402 -14.71 34.71 12.28
C LYS A 402 -13.83 34.57 13.53
N ALA A 403 -13.42 33.38 13.87
CA ALA A 403 -12.39 33.15 14.88
C ALA A 403 -11.02 33.50 14.26
N LYS A 404 -10.42 34.61 14.72
CA LYS A 404 -9.01 34.94 14.50
C LYS A 404 -8.17 34.14 15.48
N ASN A 405 -7.78 32.94 15.15
CA ASN A 405 -6.59 32.31 15.75
C ASN A 405 -6.10 31.21 14.80
N LYS A 406 -5.00 31.52 14.10
CA LYS A 406 -4.19 30.57 13.33
C LYS A 406 -3.23 29.91 14.31
N SER A 407 -3.59 28.75 14.84
CA SER A 407 -2.64 27.72 15.31
C SER A 407 -3.44 26.50 15.76
N GLN A 408 -3.68 25.58 14.85
CA GLN A 408 -3.80 24.12 15.04
C GLN A 408 -4.34 23.53 13.73
N ALA A 409 -3.44 22.92 12.96
CA ALA A 409 -3.76 22.25 11.71
C ALA A 409 -4.38 20.87 12.01
N SER A 410 -5.70 20.78 12.29
CA SER A 410 -6.37 19.48 12.37
C SER A 410 -7.90 19.48 12.27
N ASN A 411 -8.58 20.63 12.04
CA ASN A 411 -10.06 20.67 11.92
C ASN A 411 -10.53 21.59 10.78
N LEU A 412 -9.80 21.65 9.67
CA LEU A 412 -10.27 22.37 8.48
C LEU A 412 -11.21 21.46 7.69
N LYS A 413 -12.43 21.93 7.47
CA LYS A 413 -13.42 21.33 6.58
C LYS A 413 -12.76 21.10 5.20
N PRO A 414 -12.81 19.88 4.62
CA PRO A 414 -12.26 19.64 3.29
C PRO A 414 -12.98 20.50 2.24
N GLN A 415 -12.22 21.04 1.31
CA GLN A 415 -12.77 21.67 0.12
C GLN A 415 -13.22 20.58 -0.85
N ILE A 416 -14.52 20.48 -1.12
CA ILE A 416 -15.07 19.46 -2.00
C ILE A 416 -15.39 20.07 -3.37
N PHE A 417 -14.84 19.43 -4.42
CA PHE A 417 -15.17 19.69 -5.82
C PHE A 417 -16.01 18.53 -6.35
N LEU A 418 -17.20 18.84 -6.81
CA LEU A 418 -18.08 17.88 -7.47
C LEU A 418 -17.89 17.99 -8.98
N CYS A 419 -17.40 16.92 -9.62
CA CYS A 419 -17.19 16.89 -11.06
C CYS A 419 -18.38 16.26 -11.75
N THR A 420 -18.92 16.91 -12.79
CA THR A 420 -19.84 16.24 -13.69
C THR A 420 -19.14 15.10 -14.43
N PRO A 421 -19.84 14.01 -14.82
CA PRO A 421 -19.26 13.02 -15.72
C PRO A 421 -18.80 13.70 -17.01
N ILE A 422 -17.71 13.23 -17.63
CA ILE A 422 -17.35 13.65 -18.99
C ILE A 422 -18.37 13.09 -20.01
N PRO A 423 -18.45 13.64 -21.23
CA PRO A 423 -19.34 13.12 -22.26
C PRO A 423 -19.07 11.64 -22.56
N ALA A 424 -20.14 10.86 -22.72
CA ALA A 424 -20.07 9.53 -23.30
C ALA A 424 -20.19 9.64 -24.82
N PHE A 425 -19.05 9.63 -25.52
CA PHE A 425 -19.02 9.78 -26.99
C PHE A 425 -19.56 8.55 -27.71
N LYS A 426 -19.74 7.42 -27.01
CA LYS A 426 -20.35 6.18 -27.49
C LYS A 426 -21.19 5.54 -26.38
N THR A 427 -22.21 4.78 -26.76
CA THR A 427 -23.05 4.01 -25.83
C THR A 427 -22.44 2.64 -25.55
N THR A 428 -21.21 2.63 -25.05
CA THR A 428 -20.51 1.39 -24.67
C THR A 428 -20.95 0.97 -23.27
N TRP A 429 -21.12 -0.33 -23.04
CA TRP A 429 -21.62 -0.92 -21.77
C TRP A 429 -22.94 -0.30 -21.27
N ASN A 430 -23.80 0.15 -22.18
CA ASN A 430 -25.07 0.82 -21.86
C ASN A 430 -24.92 2.15 -21.08
N ILE A 431 -23.75 2.74 -21.06
CA ILE A 431 -23.54 4.10 -20.53
C ILE A 431 -24.26 5.07 -21.48
N ASN A 432 -25.08 5.96 -20.91
CA ASN A 432 -26.02 6.78 -21.69
C ASN A 432 -25.81 8.28 -21.41
N ASP A 433 -25.28 9.00 -22.41
CA ASP A 433 -25.01 10.43 -22.31
C ASP A 433 -26.27 11.27 -22.08
N SER A 434 -27.40 10.89 -22.68
CA SER A 434 -28.68 11.59 -22.44
C SER A 434 -29.12 11.51 -20.98
N VAL A 435 -28.91 10.37 -20.32
CA VAL A 435 -29.17 10.21 -18.87
C VAL A 435 -28.18 11.06 -18.06
N ILE A 436 -26.91 11.13 -18.47
CA ILE A 436 -25.91 11.98 -17.81
C ILE A 436 -26.37 13.43 -17.87
N VAL A 437 -26.71 13.95 -19.05
CA VAL A 437 -27.06 15.37 -19.27
C VAL A 437 -28.40 15.74 -18.63
N ASN A 438 -29.42 14.93 -18.82
CA ASN A 438 -30.78 15.28 -18.44
C ASN A 438 -31.20 14.79 -17.05
N GLY A 439 -30.42 13.87 -16.46
CA GLY A 439 -30.73 13.28 -15.16
C GLY A 439 -29.65 13.56 -14.11
N ILE A 440 -28.43 13.09 -14.34
CA ILE A 440 -27.36 13.10 -13.33
C ILE A 440 -26.86 14.52 -13.06
N ILE A 441 -26.47 15.27 -14.09
CA ILE A 441 -25.90 16.61 -13.97
C ILE A 441 -26.86 17.58 -13.24
N PRO A 442 -28.16 17.65 -13.57
CA PRO A 442 -29.09 18.51 -12.86
C PRO A 442 -29.16 18.21 -11.35
N ILE A 443 -29.17 16.92 -10.96
CA ILE A 443 -29.21 16.54 -9.53
C ILE A 443 -27.87 16.91 -8.84
N GLN A 444 -26.73 16.70 -9.51
CA GLN A 444 -25.44 17.13 -8.98
C GLN A 444 -25.39 18.66 -8.75
N GLN A 445 -25.96 19.46 -9.67
CA GLN A 445 -26.05 20.90 -9.55
C GLN A 445 -26.96 21.32 -8.40
N GLU A 446 -28.12 20.66 -8.23
CA GLU A 446 -29.03 20.91 -7.12
C GLU A 446 -28.37 20.66 -5.76
N VAL A 447 -27.72 19.49 -5.60
CA VAL A 447 -27.00 19.13 -4.37
C VAL A 447 -25.82 20.07 -4.11
N ALA A 448 -25.06 20.42 -5.14
CA ALA A 448 -23.95 21.36 -4.99
C ALA A 448 -24.43 22.73 -4.54
N ASN A 449 -25.52 23.25 -5.12
CA ASN A 449 -26.12 24.54 -4.72
C ASN A 449 -26.61 24.48 -3.27
N LYS A 450 -27.26 23.37 -2.85
CA LYS A 450 -27.75 23.17 -1.48
C LYS A 450 -26.63 23.27 -0.43
N TYR A 451 -25.46 22.73 -0.73
CA TYR A 451 -24.32 22.70 0.18
C TYR A 451 -23.25 23.76 -0.10
N GLY A 452 -23.45 24.62 -1.10
CA GLY A 452 -22.48 25.66 -1.50
C GLY A 452 -21.15 25.08 -1.99
N LEU A 453 -21.19 23.95 -2.70
CA LEU A 453 -20.01 23.29 -3.26
C LEU A 453 -19.64 23.86 -4.64
N LYS A 454 -18.35 23.78 -4.97
CA LYS A 454 -17.90 24.06 -6.34
C LYS A 454 -18.17 22.87 -7.26
N ILE A 455 -18.78 23.15 -8.42
CA ILE A 455 -18.87 22.18 -9.53
C ILE A 455 -17.76 22.45 -10.53
N ILE A 456 -17.10 21.37 -10.97
CA ILE A 456 -16.25 21.36 -12.16
C ILE A 456 -17.07 20.70 -13.26
N ASP A 457 -17.56 21.50 -14.21
CA ASP A 457 -18.36 21.01 -15.34
C ASP A 457 -17.47 20.34 -16.40
N LEU A 458 -17.02 19.12 -16.07
CA LEU A 458 -16.20 18.33 -16.99
C LEU A 458 -16.96 17.93 -18.24
N HIS A 459 -18.30 17.83 -18.19
CA HIS A 459 -19.09 17.51 -19.38
C HIS A 459 -18.91 18.57 -20.47
N THR A 460 -19.06 19.83 -20.13
CA THR A 460 -18.88 20.95 -21.07
C THR A 460 -17.41 21.16 -21.42
N LEU A 461 -16.51 21.14 -20.41
CA LEU A 461 -15.09 21.46 -20.61
C LEU A 461 -14.31 20.37 -21.39
N PHE A 462 -14.85 19.17 -21.49
CA PHE A 462 -14.25 18.04 -22.22
C PHE A 462 -15.04 17.68 -23.51
N ALA A 463 -16.08 18.44 -23.86
CA ALA A 463 -16.97 18.11 -24.98
C ALA A 463 -16.29 18.02 -26.35
N ASN A 464 -15.19 18.77 -26.54
CA ASN A 464 -14.43 18.79 -27.79
C ASN A 464 -13.20 17.85 -27.78
N ASP A 465 -13.02 17.05 -26.73
CA ASP A 465 -11.84 16.20 -26.53
C ASP A 465 -12.10 14.70 -26.91
N GLY A 466 -13.07 14.44 -27.78
CA GLY A 466 -13.42 13.10 -28.24
C GLY A 466 -12.29 12.36 -28.95
N ASP A 467 -11.31 13.06 -29.52
CA ASP A 467 -10.09 12.52 -30.12
C ASP A 467 -9.06 12.02 -29.08
N LYS A 468 -9.28 12.32 -27.80
CA LYS A 468 -8.45 11.92 -26.66
C LYS A 468 -9.05 10.76 -25.86
N MET A 469 -9.95 10.01 -26.50
CA MET A 469 -10.64 8.87 -25.90
C MET A 469 -10.10 7.57 -26.45
N LEU A 470 -10.17 6.50 -25.64
CA LEU A 470 -10.03 5.14 -26.12
C LEU A 470 -11.15 4.79 -27.12
N THR A 471 -10.98 3.70 -27.83
CA THR A 471 -11.92 3.25 -28.86
C THR A 471 -13.34 2.98 -28.35
N ASP A 472 -13.50 2.81 -27.03
CA ASP A 472 -14.80 2.64 -26.38
C ASP A 472 -15.61 3.95 -26.29
N GLY A 473 -14.98 5.12 -26.43
CA GLY A 473 -15.62 6.44 -26.33
C GLY A 473 -16.11 6.83 -24.93
N ILE A 474 -15.69 6.10 -23.90
CA ILE A 474 -16.03 6.34 -22.48
C ILE A 474 -14.80 6.71 -21.67
N HIS A 475 -13.68 6.02 -21.94
CA HIS A 475 -12.44 6.21 -21.17
C HIS A 475 -11.47 7.11 -21.92
N PRO A 476 -10.89 8.12 -21.26
CA PRO A 476 -9.79 8.90 -21.81
C PRO A 476 -8.55 8.04 -22.03
N ASP A 477 -7.81 8.32 -23.11
CA ASP A 477 -6.42 7.86 -23.27
C ASP A 477 -5.47 8.67 -22.38
N GLY A 478 -4.15 8.46 -22.51
CA GLY A 478 -3.16 9.22 -21.73
C GLY A 478 -3.19 10.74 -21.96
N LYS A 479 -3.55 11.20 -23.19
CA LYS A 479 -3.71 12.64 -23.50
C LYS A 479 -4.97 13.19 -22.84
N GLY A 480 -6.07 12.42 -22.89
CA GLY A 480 -7.31 12.78 -22.21
C GLY A 480 -7.18 12.82 -20.70
N ALA A 481 -6.43 11.87 -20.12
CA ALA A 481 -6.13 11.88 -18.68
C ALA A 481 -5.36 13.15 -18.27
N ARG A 482 -4.35 13.54 -19.05
CA ARG A 482 -3.62 14.80 -18.83
C ARG A 482 -4.52 16.03 -18.98
N ARG A 483 -5.39 16.04 -20.01
CA ARG A 483 -6.36 17.12 -20.22
C ARG A 483 -7.32 17.28 -19.03
N LEU A 484 -7.82 16.17 -18.47
CA LEU A 484 -8.65 16.19 -17.26
C LEU A 484 -7.88 16.79 -16.06
N ALA A 485 -6.62 16.40 -15.89
CA ALA A 485 -5.77 16.93 -14.84
C ALA A 485 -5.55 18.44 -14.97
N GLU A 486 -5.35 18.95 -16.19
CA GLU A 486 -5.19 20.38 -16.48
C GLU A 486 -6.45 21.19 -16.13
N ILE A 487 -7.64 20.66 -16.49
CA ILE A 487 -8.92 21.29 -16.15
C ILE A 487 -9.09 21.37 -14.63
N ILE A 488 -8.90 20.23 -13.94
CA ILE A 488 -9.08 20.13 -12.49
C ILE A 488 -8.08 21.00 -11.75
N ALA A 489 -6.80 21.00 -12.15
CA ALA A 489 -5.78 21.87 -11.55
C ALA A 489 -6.11 23.35 -11.69
N GLY A 490 -6.65 23.76 -12.86
CA GLY A 490 -7.12 25.12 -13.09
C GLY A 490 -8.21 25.56 -12.12
N GLU A 491 -9.11 24.65 -11.73
CA GLU A 491 -10.20 24.95 -10.79
C GLU A 491 -9.75 24.91 -9.31
N ILE A 492 -8.75 24.10 -8.97
CA ILE A 492 -8.15 24.06 -7.62
C ILE A 492 -7.39 25.37 -7.33
N ASN A 493 -6.71 25.93 -8.33
CA ASN A 493 -5.87 27.11 -8.19
C ASN A 493 -6.64 28.45 -8.29
N ARG A 494 -7.96 28.43 -8.60
CA ARG A 494 -8.87 29.57 -8.58
C ARG A 494 -9.52 29.77 -7.20
#